data_ede737411628d59fb6b96b2b9541c329
#
_entry.id   ede737411628d59fb6b96b2b9541c329
#
_cell.length_a   1.000
_cell.length_b   1.000
_cell.length_c   1.000
_cell.angle_alpha   90.00
_cell.angle_beta   90.00
_cell.angle_gamma   90.00
#
_symmetry.space_group_name_H-M   'P 1'
#
loop_
_entity.id
_entity.type
_entity.pdbx_description
1 polymer ?
#
loop_
_entity_poly.entity_id
_entity_poly.type
_entity_poly.pdbx_seq_one_letter_code
_entity_poly.pdbx_strand_id
1 'polypeptide(L)'
;METNVVTFNITSSYEEWAKLFDGSVELQKQAGITSLFRGVDKENPSKVCVVMQAEPGVIDSFMAANAEMIANSGHVLESTVVSVYI
;
A
#
# COMPACT_ATOMS: atom_id res chain seq x y z
N MET A 1 -8.94 -15.11 -5.56
CA MET A 1 -7.99 -13.98 -5.60
C MET A 1 -8.76 -12.69 -5.49
N GLU A 2 -8.37 -11.82 -4.58
CA GLU A 2 -9.01 -10.53 -4.39
C GLU A 2 -8.10 -9.41 -4.87
N THR A 3 -8.70 -8.36 -5.46
CA THR A 3 -7.99 -7.14 -5.84
C THR A 3 -8.35 -6.06 -4.81
N ASN A 4 -7.33 -5.54 -4.14
CA ASN A 4 -7.49 -4.50 -3.13
C ASN A 4 -7.06 -3.16 -3.71
N VAL A 5 -7.96 -2.19 -3.67
CA VAL A 5 -7.67 -0.80 -4.02
C VAL A 5 -7.54 -0.03 -2.72
N VAL A 6 -6.35 0.45 -2.43
CA VAL A 6 -6.03 1.06 -1.14
C VAL A 6 -5.63 2.51 -1.37
N THR A 7 -6.32 3.43 -0.70
CA THR A 7 -5.96 4.84 -0.73
C THR A 7 -5.60 5.31 0.68
N PHE A 8 -4.67 6.24 0.76
CA PHE A 8 -4.22 6.78 2.05
C PHE A 8 -3.44 8.06 1.85
N ASN A 9 -3.24 8.80 2.93
CA ASN A 9 -2.41 10.00 2.94
C ASN A 9 -0.99 9.66 3.35
N ILE A 10 -0.03 10.46 2.86
CA ILE A 10 1.38 10.34 3.23
C ILE A 10 1.88 11.65 3.79
N THR A 11 2.88 11.58 4.68
CA THR A 11 3.54 12.76 5.27
C THR A 11 4.86 13.09 4.58
N SER A 12 5.42 12.16 3.82
CA SER A 12 6.63 12.36 3.02
C SER A 12 6.25 12.83 1.61
N SER A 13 7.26 13.09 0.77
CA SER A 13 7.00 13.27 -0.66
C SER A 13 6.58 11.93 -1.27
N TYR A 14 5.84 11.99 -2.38
CA TYR A 14 5.48 10.76 -3.08
C TYR A 14 6.72 9.99 -3.55
N GLU A 15 7.76 10.69 -4.00
CA GLU A 15 9.00 10.06 -4.48
C GLU A 15 9.71 9.28 -3.38
N GLU A 16 9.77 9.83 -2.18
CA GLU A 16 10.36 9.15 -1.03
C GLU A 16 9.53 7.94 -0.62
N TRP A 17 8.21 8.10 -0.54
CA TRP A 17 7.32 7.00 -0.22
C TRP A 17 7.42 5.89 -1.27
N ALA A 18 7.39 6.25 -2.56
CA ALA A 18 7.46 5.29 -3.65
C ALA A 18 8.76 4.48 -3.65
N LYS A 19 9.86 5.11 -3.29
CA LYS A 19 11.14 4.42 -3.17
C LYS A 19 11.10 3.34 -2.09
N LEU A 20 10.49 3.65 -0.95
CA LEU A 20 10.33 2.70 0.14
C LEU A 20 9.33 1.59 -0.24
N PHE A 21 8.23 1.97 -0.90
CA PHE A 21 7.24 1.00 -1.37
C PHE A 21 7.87 0.02 -2.36
N ASP A 22 8.60 0.51 -3.34
CA ASP A 22 9.26 -0.32 -4.34
C ASP A 22 10.28 -1.26 -3.69
N GLY A 23 10.95 -0.79 -2.64
CA GLY A 23 11.87 -1.61 -1.85
C GLY A 23 11.17 -2.73 -1.08
N SER A 24 9.88 -2.64 -0.85
CA SER A 24 9.09 -3.66 -0.16
C SER A 24 8.42 -4.69 -1.08
N VAL A 25 8.50 -4.49 -2.40
CA VAL A 25 7.79 -5.35 -3.37
C VAL A 25 8.22 -6.81 -3.27
N GLU A 26 9.50 -7.07 -3.04
CA GLU A 26 9.98 -8.45 -2.89
C GLU A 26 9.40 -9.10 -1.63
N LEU A 27 9.33 -8.38 -0.52
CA LEU A 27 8.71 -8.84 0.71
C LEU A 27 7.22 -9.12 0.48
N GLN A 28 6.53 -8.27 -0.28
CA GLN A 28 5.13 -8.48 -0.65
C GLN A 28 4.97 -9.77 -1.46
N LYS A 29 5.83 -10.02 -2.44
CA LYS A 29 5.79 -11.26 -3.23
C LYS A 29 5.95 -12.50 -2.37
N GLN A 30 6.86 -12.46 -1.41
CA GLN A 30 7.07 -13.57 -0.49
C GLN A 30 5.83 -13.84 0.36
N ALA A 31 5.03 -12.83 0.64
CA ALA A 31 3.77 -12.96 1.36
C ALA A 31 2.59 -13.38 0.47
N GLY A 32 2.80 -13.49 -0.84
CA GLY A 32 1.75 -13.85 -1.78
C GLY A 32 0.98 -12.66 -2.34
N ILE A 33 1.56 -11.45 -2.28
CA ILE A 33 0.94 -10.23 -2.76
C ILE A 33 1.57 -9.81 -4.08
N THR A 34 0.73 -9.55 -5.09
CA THR A 34 1.16 -8.98 -6.37
C THR A 34 0.75 -7.52 -6.42
N SER A 35 1.73 -6.63 -6.54
CA SER A 35 1.48 -5.21 -6.71
C SER A 35 1.19 -4.91 -8.18
N LEU A 36 0.01 -4.35 -8.46
CA LEU A 36 -0.42 -4.06 -9.82
C LEU A 36 -0.21 -2.59 -10.21
N PHE A 37 -0.30 -1.69 -9.23
CA PHE A 37 -0.27 -0.26 -9.52
C PHE A 37 0.06 0.52 -8.25
N ARG A 38 0.80 1.61 -8.39
CA ARG A 38 0.88 2.67 -7.40
C ARG A 38 0.86 4.01 -8.11
N GLY A 39 0.24 4.99 -7.49
CA GLY A 39 0.17 6.32 -8.05
C GLY A 39 -0.20 7.35 -7.00
N VAL A 40 -0.05 8.60 -7.37
CA VAL A 40 -0.41 9.74 -6.53
C VAL A 40 -1.55 10.50 -7.19
N ASP A 41 -2.44 11.06 -6.38
CA ASP A 41 -3.57 11.84 -6.88
C ASP A 41 -3.03 13.05 -7.67
N LYS A 42 -3.60 13.28 -8.84
CA LYS A 42 -3.16 14.34 -9.75
C LYS A 42 -3.21 15.73 -9.10
N GLU A 43 -4.18 15.93 -8.22
CA GLU A 43 -4.42 17.23 -7.61
C GLU A 43 -4.02 17.32 -6.14
N ASN A 44 -3.72 16.16 -5.52
CA ASN A 44 -3.33 16.12 -4.10
C ASN A 44 -2.09 15.26 -3.94
N PRO A 45 -0.90 15.88 -3.83
CA PRO A 45 0.37 15.12 -3.77
C PRO A 45 0.55 14.31 -2.48
N SER A 46 -0.35 14.48 -1.51
CA SER A 46 -0.33 13.71 -0.26
C SER A 46 -1.23 12.48 -0.31
N LYS A 47 -2.00 12.29 -1.38
CA LYS A 47 -2.93 11.16 -1.50
C LYS A 47 -2.40 10.12 -2.48
N VAL A 48 -2.23 8.90 -1.98
CA VAL A 48 -1.65 7.78 -2.73
C VAL A 48 -2.69 6.69 -2.92
N CYS A 49 -2.62 6.01 -4.07
CA CYS A 49 -3.41 4.83 -4.36
C CYS A 49 -2.47 3.68 -4.73
N VAL A 50 -2.71 2.52 -4.13
CA VAL A 50 -2.04 1.27 -4.54
C VAL A 50 -3.10 0.23 -4.87
N VAL A 51 -2.81 -0.62 -5.84
CA VAL A 51 -3.67 -1.74 -6.22
C VAL A 51 -2.86 -3.01 -6.11
N MET A 52 -3.37 -3.95 -5.32
CA MET A 52 -2.68 -5.20 -5.01
C MET A 52 -3.64 -6.38 -5.12
N GLN A 53 -3.11 -7.53 -5.51
CA GLN A 53 -3.87 -8.78 -5.55
C GLN A 53 -3.27 -9.81 -4.61
N ALA A 54 -4.14 -10.54 -3.90
CA ALA A 54 -3.76 -11.64 -3.03
C ALA A 54 -4.98 -12.49 -2.69
N GLU A 55 -4.74 -13.64 -2.09
CA GLU A 55 -5.82 -14.46 -1.54
C GLU A 55 -6.48 -13.73 -0.36
N PRO A 56 -7.75 -14.04 -0.04
CA PRO A 56 -8.45 -13.37 1.06
C PRO A 56 -7.66 -13.38 2.38
N GLY A 57 -7.58 -12.22 3.03
CA GLY A 57 -6.91 -12.06 4.32
C GLY A 57 -5.42 -11.84 4.28
N VAL A 58 -4.76 -12.10 3.15
CA VAL A 58 -3.29 -12.00 3.05
C VAL A 58 -2.82 -10.56 3.20
N ILE A 59 -3.48 -9.61 2.55
CA ILE A 59 -3.09 -8.20 2.61
C ILE A 59 -3.30 -7.65 4.01
N ASP A 60 -4.42 -7.96 4.65
CA ASP A 60 -4.69 -7.51 6.02
C ASP A 60 -3.64 -8.07 6.98
N SER A 61 -3.27 -9.34 6.85
CA SER A 61 -2.24 -9.96 7.68
C SER A 61 -0.88 -9.32 7.46
N PHE A 62 -0.53 -9.03 6.20
CA PHE A 62 0.73 -8.38 5.86
C PHE A 62 0.80 -6.98 6.47
N MET A 63 -0.28 -6.20 6.35
CA MET A 63 -0.33 -4.84 6.90
C MET A 63 -0.22 -4.86 8.42
N ALA A 64 -0.89 -5.78 9.09
CA ALA A 64 -0.82 -5.91 10.53
C ALA A 64 0.59 -6.30 11.01
N ALA A 65 1.22 -7.26 10.32
CA ALA A 65 2.57 -7.73 10.67
C ALA A 65 3.65 -6.68 10.41
N ASN A 66 3.41 -5.75 9.48
CA ASN A 66 4.40 -4.75 9.05
C ASN A 66 3.93 -3.32 9.32
N ALA A 67 3.01 -3.13 10.26
CA ALA A 67 2.41 -1.82 10.54
C ALA A 67 3.45 -0.74 10.86
N GLU A 68 4.47 -1.07 11.63
CA GLU A 68 5.53 -0.13 11.98
C GLU A 68 6.35 0.30 10.75
N MET A 69 6.71 -0.66 9.91
CA MET A 69 7.43 -0.37 8.66
C MET A 69 6.59 0.51 7.74
N ILE A 70 5.31 0.21 7.63
CA ILE A 70 4.37 0.96 6.79
C ILE A 70 4.23 2.39 7.32
N ALA A 71 4.04 2.56 8.63
CA ALA A 71 3.95 3.89 9.24
C ALA A 71 5.23 4.70 9.04
N ASN A 72 6.40 4.05 9.15
CA ASN A 72 7.70 4.71 8.97
C ASN A 72 7.95 5.17 7.54
N SER A 73 7.19 4.67 6.56
CA SER A 73 7.29 5.12 5.17
C SER A 73 6.57 6.44 4.91
N GLY A 74 5.90 6.99 5.92
CA GLY A 74 5.09 8.20 5.79
C GLY A 74 3.61 7.92 5.58
N HIS A 75 3.21 6.66 5.53
CA HIS A 75 1.81 6.26 5.40
C HIS A 75 1.05 6.60 6.69
N VAL A 76 0.01 7.41 6.57
CA VAL A 76 -0.87 7.76 7.70
C VAL A 76 -1.91 6.65 7.84
N LEU A 77 -1.71 5.76 8.79
CA LEU A 77 -2.50 4.53 8.91
C LEU A 77 -4.00 4.78 9.05
N GLU A 78 -4.40 5.75 9.84
CA GLU A 78 -5.81 6.07 10.06
C GLU A 78 -6.52 6.65 8.83
N SER A 79 -5.77 7.07 7.82
CA SER A 79 -6.34 7.57 6.57
C SER A 79 -6.60 6.46 5.55
N THR A 80 -6.24 5.23 5.88
CA THR A 80 -6.31 4.11 4.94
C THR A 80 -7.76 3.72 4.65
N VAL A 81 -8.09 3.68 3.35
CA VAL A 81 -9.39 3.19 2.87
C VAL A 81 -9.12 2.04 1.92
N VAL A 82 -9.75 0.91 2.18
CA VAL A 82 -9.58 -0.31 1.37
C VAL A 82 -10.90 -0.67 0.73
N SER A 83 -10.87 -0.85 -0.60
CA SER A 83 -11.98 -1.41 -1.36
C SER A 83 -11.53 -2.71 -1.97
N VAL A 84 -12.30 -3.77 -1.78
CA VAL A 84 -11.93 -5.11 -2.24
C VAL A 84 -12.86 -5.52 -3.38
N TYR A 85 -12.26 -6.00 -4.47
CA TYR A 85 -12.96 -6.46 -5.67
C TYR A 85 -12.60 -7.90 -5.96
N ILE A 86 -13.54 -8.64 -6.48
CA ILE A 86 -13.34 -10.05 -6.85
C ILE A 86 -13.53 -10.26 -8.34
#